data_18fa159eba41687111b5ba630a34a82d
#
_entry.id   18fa159eba41687111b5ba630a34a82d
#
_cell.length_a   1.000
_cell.length_b   1.000
_cell.length_c   1.000
_cell.angle_alpha   90.00
_cell.angle_beta   90.00
_cell.angle_gamma   90.00
#
_symmetry.space_group_name_H-M   'P 1'
#
loop_
_entity.id
_entity.type
_entity.pdbx_description
1 polymer ?
#
loop_
_entity_poly.entity_id
_entity_poly.type
_entity_poly.pdbx_seq_one_letter_code
_entity_poly.pdbx_strand_id
1 'polypeptide(L)'
;MKVRVFTFFKIFSIIIIEDEKLKRIGNLWDKIISYDNLYLAYKKAREGRGHLESVKRFEQNIEGNLKQLQQSLINKTFSTSRYNTRIIYEPKKRVIYILPFFPDRILQHALMNIIAPIFHARFIKDTYACIPERGLHAGLVRANSYTQKNDYCLKMDVKKFYPSIHHETLYKIIERKIKDENVLWLINNIIHSFEGDRNCPIGNLTSQWFGNIYLTQLDYFIKQKLRAKYYIRYCDDFLIFSNDKMWLNQCREEITQFLDNVLKLKMSKCDLFPVSRGVDFLGYRYFKGYVLLRKRTARGIIRRLRKLYSEYDKGRIKPDKMLSHLSSVDGYISWANSYNFRQKIDLNNRISEVRKCLKIYRSIVISAQTIT
;
A
#
# COMPACT_ATOMS: atom_id res chain seq x y z
N MET A 1 35.68 -18.58 0.77
CA MET A 1 34.28 -18.75 0.31
C MET A 1 33.44 -19.65 1.22
N LYS A 2 33.93 -20.81 1.69
CA LYS A 2 33.18 -21.75 2.57
C LYS A 2 32.76 -21.17 3.94
N VAL A 3 33.59 -20.35 4.60
CA VAL A 3 33.28 -19.78 5.91
C VAL A 3 32.11 -18.79 5.87
N ARG A 4 31.95 -17.99 4.80
CA ARG A 4 30.83 -17.04 4.64
C ARG A 4 29.47 -17.73 4.42
N VAL A 5 29.44 -18.88 3.72
CA VAL A 5 28.21 -19.65 3.48
C VAL A 5 27.71 -20.30 4.79
N PHE A 6 28.62 -20.81 5.61
CA PHE A 6 28.28 -21.43 6.91
C PHE A 6 27.72 -20.41 7.91
N THR A 7 28.25 -19.19 7.91
CA THR A 7 27.74 -18.08 8.75
C THR A 7 26.32 -17.67 8.29
N PHE A 8 26.04 -17.70 6.98
CA PHE A 8 24.76 -17.33 6.41
C PHE A 8 23.65 -18.33 6.78
N PHE A 9 23.93 -19.64 6.72
CA PHE A 9 23.00 -20.68 7.18
C PHE A 9 22.70 -20.58 8.68
N LYS A 10 23.70 -20.28 9.50
CA LYS A 10 23.55 -20.08 10.96
C LYS A 10 22.70 -18.84 11.28
N ILE A 11 22.80 -17.78 10.47
CA ILE A 11 21.99 -16.54 10.59
C ILE A 11 20.54 -16.80 10.19
N PHE A 12 20.33 -17.59 9.14
CA PHE A 12 19.00 -18.01 8.69
C PHE A 12 18.27 -18.80 9.79
N SER A 13 18.98 -19.72 10.44
CA SER A 13 18.46 -20.48 11.59
C SER A 13 18.10 -19.55 12.77
N ILE A 14 18.86 -18.49 13.03
CA ILE A 14 18.61 -17.59 14.16
C ILE A 14 17.36 -16.72 13.94
N ILE A 15 17.16 -16.16 12.74
CA ILE A 15 15.95 -15.39 12.42
C ILE A 15 14.70 -16.30 12.43
N ILE A 16 14.84 -17.54 12.00
CA ILE A 16 13.83 -18.59 12.09
C ILE A 16 13.56 -18.97 13.55
N ILE A 17 14.61 -19.12 14.38
CA ILE A 17 14.51 -19.55 15.78
C ILE A 17 13.87 -18.48 16.68
N GLU A 18 14.07 -17.19 16.44
CA GLU A 18 13.37 -16.14 17.18
C GLU A 18 11.87 -16.08 16.85
N ASP A 19 11.48 -16.41 15.63
CA ASP A 19 10.06 -16.55 15.25
C ASP A 19 9.42 -17.88 15.76
N GLU A 20 10.20 -18.95 15.94
CA GLU A 20 9.73 -20.22 16.49
C GLU A 20 9.31 -20.14 17.96
N LYS A 21 9.87 -19.21 18.75
CA LYS A 21 9.47 -18.94 20.15
C LYS A 21 8.17 -18.16 20.26
N LEU A 22 7.62 -17.65 19.18
CA LEU A 22 6.38 -16.87 19.22
C LEU A 22 5.15 -17.78 19.24
N LYS A 23 4.28 -17.59 20.24
CA LYS A 23 3.01 -18.30 20.37
C LYS A 23 2.17 -18.14 19.10
N ARG A 24 1.90 -19.24 18.40
CA ARG A 24 0.98 -19.28 17.26
C ARG A 24 -0.45 -19.07 17.74
N ILE A 25 -1.24 -18.33 16.96
CA ILE A 25 -2.62 -17.95 17.31
C ILE A 25 -3.60 -18.89 16.60
N GLY A 26 -4.57 -19.42 17.33
CA GLY A 26 -5.66 -20.25 16.83
C GLY A 26 -7.02 -19.72 17.28
N ASN A 27 -8.06 -20.53 17.09
CA ASN A 27 -9.45 -20.20 17.41
C ASN A 27 -9.93 -18.92 16.73
N LEU A 28 -9.59 -18.78 15.46
CA LEU A 28 -9.90 -17.61 14.62
C LEU A 28 -11.04 -17.92 13.64
N TRP A 29 -11.24 -19.19 13.29
CA TRP A 29 -12.16 -19.61 12.24
C TRP A 29 -13.59 -19.16 12.53
N ASP A 30 -14.13 -19.48 13.70
CA ASP A 30 -15.51 -19.15 14.07
C ASP A 30 -15.75 -17.64 14.05
N LYS A 31 -14.73 -16.85 14.39
CA LYS A 31 -14.79 -15.38 14.30
C LYS A 31 -14.83 -14.90 12.86
N ILE A 32 -14.07 -15.56 11.96
CA ILE A 32 -14.04 -15.18 10.54
C ILE A 32 -15.38 -15.46 9.88
N ILE A 33 -15.96 -16.64 10.11
CA ILE A 33 -17.19 -17.09 9.48
C ILE A 33 -18.47 -16.61 10.18
N SER A 34 -18.37 -15.97 11.36
CA SER A 34 -19.55 -15.45 12.07
C SER A 34 -20.35 -14.49 11.19
N TYR A 35 -21.68 -14.56 11.29
CA TYR A 35 -22.57 -13.69 10.53
C TYR A 35 -22.25 -12.20 10.77
N ASP A 36 -22.00 -11.82 12.02
CA ASP A 36 -21.67 -10.44 12.38
C ASP A 36 -20.40 -9.94 11.69
N ASN A 37 -19.37 -10.79 11.61
CA ASN A 37 -18.14 -10.44 10.91
C ASN A 37 -18.35 -10.38 9.39
N LEU A 38 -19.13 -11.30 8.81
CA LEU A 38 -19.47 -11.27 7.39
C LEU A 38 -20.28 -10.01 7.04
N TYR A 39 -21.22 -9.61 7.89
CA TYR A 39 -21.98 -8.39 7.73
C TYR A 39 -21.12 -7.13 7.87
N LEU A 40 -20.21 -7.11 8.87
CA LEU A 40 -19.21 -6.04 8.98
C LEU A 40 -18.30 -5.96 7.75
N ALA A 41 -17.89 -7.10 7.22
CA ALA A 41 -17.08 -7.21 6.01
C ALA A 41 -17.80 -6.66 4.78
N TYR A 42 -19.11 -6.96 4.63
CA TYR A 42 -19.95 -6.36 3.61
C TYR A 42 -19.98 -4.83 3.73
N LYS A 43 -20.23 -4.28 4.93
CA LYS A 43 -20.24 -2.82 5.15
C LYS A 43 -18.93 -2.18 4.68
N LYS A 44 -17.78 -2.73 5.10
CA LYS A 44 -16.45 -2.25 4.67
C LYS A 44 -16.23 -2.41 3.16
N ALA A 45 -16.62 -3.53 2.57
CA ALA A 45 -16.48 -3.77 1.14
C ALA A 45 -17.32 -2.80 0.28
N ARG A 46 -18.46 -2.36 0.83
CA ARG A 46 -19.41 -1.42 0.21
C ARG A 46 -18.92 0.03 0.17
N GLU A 47 -18.06 0.43 1.11
CA GLU A 47 -17.60 1.82 1.24
C GLU A 47 -17.11 2.38 -0.11
N GLY A 48 -17.69 3.53 -0.52
CA GLY A 48 -17.42 4.18 -1.80
C GLY A 48 -17.91 3.41 -3.05
N ARG A 49 -18.65 2.30 -2.90
CA ARG A 49 -19.07 1.41 -4.01
C ARG A 49 -20.57 1.15 -4.10
N GLY A 50 -21.38 1.71 -3.22
CA GLY A 50 -22.85 1.48 -3.20
C GLY A 50 -23.56 1.85 -4.51
N HIS A 51 -22.93 2.65 -5.37
CA HIS A 51 -23.46 3.00 -6.69
C HIS A 51 -23.26 1.90 -7.75
N LEU A 52 -22.41 0.90 -7.48
CA LEU A 52 -22.09 -0.16 -8.45
C LEU A 52 -23.22 -1.19 -8.51
N GLU A 53 -23.55 -1.62 -9.72
CA GLU A 53 -24.63 -2.59 -9.97
C GLU A 53 -24.42 -3.93 -9.26
N SER A 54 -23.16 -4.39 -9.17
CA SER A 54 -22.82 -5.61 -8.44
C SER A 54 -23.11 -5.52 -6.94
N VAL A 55 -23.01 -4.32 -6.35
CA VAL A 55 -23.34 -4.07 -4.95
C VAL A 55 -24.85 -4.03 -4.77
N LYS A 56 -25.59 -3.29 -5.62
CA LYS A 56 -27.06 -3.22 -5.58
C LYS A 56 -27.70 -4.59 -5.71
N ARG A 57 -27.19 -5.43 -6.64
CA ARG A 57 -27.66 -6.81 -6.81
C ARG A 57 -27.45 -7.64 -5.55
N PHE A 58 -26.31 -7.53 -4.91
CA PHE A 58 -26.05 -8.20 -3.62
C PHE A 58 -27.01 -7.71 -2.53
N GLU A 59 -27.33 -6.42 -2.51
CA GLU A 59 -28.20 -5.77 -1.51
C GLU A 59 -29.68 -6.19 -1.63
N GLN A 60 -30.10 -6.81 -2.73
CA GLN A 60 -31.45 -7.36 -2.89
C GLN A 60 -31.72 -8.53 -1.91
N ASN A 61 -30.68 -9.26 -1.49
CA ASN A 61 -30.80 -10.36 -0.53
C ASN A 61 -29.52 -10.50 0.31
N ILE A 62 -29.23 -9.52 1.15
CA ILE A 62 -28.02 -9.47 1.97
C ILE A 62 -27.91 -10.72 2.85
N GLU A 63 -28.98 -11.04 3.59
CA GLU A 63 -28.98 -12.14 4.55
C GLU A 63 -28.76 -13.49 3.87
N GLY A 64 -29.51 -13.78 2.82
CA GLY A 64 -29.39 -15.03 2.06
C GLY A 64 -27.98 -15.20 1.46
N ASN A 65 -27.44 -14.12 0.85
CA ASN A 65 -26.10 -14.14 0.29
C ASN A 65 -25.02 -14.37 1.34
N LEU A 66 -25.10 -13.72 2.51
CA LEU A 66 -24.14 -13.92 3.59
C LEU A 66 -24.25 -15.33 4.19
N LYS A 67 -25.45 -15.88 4.39
CA LYS A 67 -25.65 -17.26 4.82
C LYS A 67 -25.10 -18.27 3.82
N GLN A 68 -25.27 -18.02 2.52
CA GLN A 68 -24.70 -18.84 1.45
C GLN A 68 -23.16 -18.85 1.53
N LEU A 69 -22.55 -17.68 1.69
CA LEU A 69 -21.10 -17.57 1.87
C LEU A 69 -20.64 -18.32 3.13
N GLN A 70 -21.31 -18.10 4.26
CA GLN A 70 -21.02 -18.79 5.52
C GLN A 70 -21.05 -20.31 5.34
N GLN A 71 -22.11 -20.83 4.70
CA GLN A 71 -22.26 -22.27 4.47
C GLN A 71 -21.15 -22.83 3.57
N SER A 72 -20.76 -22.08 2.53
CA SER A 72 -19.66 -22.50 1.65
C SER A 72 -18.32 -22.56 2.37
N LEU A 73 -18.10 -21.71 3.38
CA LEU A 73 -16.91 -21.73 4.23
C LEU A 73 -16.93 -22.90 5.22
N ILE A 74 -18.08 -23.15 5.85
CA ILE A 74 -18.27 -24.29 6.77
C ILE A 74 -18.03 -25.60 6.04
N ASN A 75 -18.60 -25.76 4.86
CA ASN A 75 -18.45 -26.97 4.02
C ASN A 75 -17.11 -27.04 3.27
N LYS A 76 -16.25 -26.02 3.37
CA LYS A 76 -14.97 -25.92 2.63
C LYS A 76 -15.13 -26.02 1.11
N THR A 77 -16.29 -25.61 0.58
CA THR A 77 -16.57 -25.58 -0.87
C THR A 77 -16.22 -24.24 -1.54
N PHE A 78 -15.83 -23.24 -0.74
CA PHE A 78 -15.39 -21.96 -1.29
C PHE A 78 -14.13 -22.14 -2.14
N SER A 79 -14.14 -21.54 -3.32
CA SER A 79 -12.95 -21.31 -4.15
C SER A 79 -12.96 -19.85 -4.64
N THR A 80 -11.78 -19.25 -4.75
CA THR A 80 -11.65 -17.88 -5.26
C THR A 80 -12.13 -17.82 -6.72
N SER A 81 -12.96 -16.84 -7.02
CA SER A 81 -13.53 -16.66 -8.36
C SER A 81 -12.44 -16.32 -9.40
N ARG A 82 -12.78 -16.50 -10.67
CA ARG A 82 -11.93 -16.11 -11.79
C ARG A 82 -11.67 -14.61 -11.79
N TYR A 83 -10.43 -14.21 -12.01
CA TYR A 83 -10.02 -12.82 -12.11
C TYR A 83 -10.46 -12.19 -13.43
N ASN A 84 -11.05 -11.00 -13.35
CA ASN A 84 -11.10 -10.07 -14.45
C ASN A 84 -9.86 -9.17 -14.43
N THR A 85 -9.40 -8.70 -15.58
CA THR A 85 -8.21 -7.86 -15.66
C THR A 85 -8.52 -6.49 -16.23
N ARG A 86 -7.84 -5.47 -15.70
CA ARG A 86 -7.86 -4.10 -16.22
C ARG A 86 -6.44 -3.57 -16.28
N ILE A 87 -6.08 -2.95 -17.40
CA ILE A 87 -4.78 -2.30 -17.54
C ILE A 87 -4.91 -0.83 -17.15
N ILE A 88 -4.05 -0.38 -16.25
CA ILE A 88 -3.85 1.04 -15.93
C ILE A 88 -2.48 1.48 -16.45
N TYR A 89 -2.39 2.72 -16.94
CA TYR A 89 -1.15 3.23 -17.57
C TYR A 89 -0.41 4.28 -16.72
N GLU A 90 -1.06 4.85 -15.72
CA GLU A 90 -0.46 5.86 -14.84
C GLU A 90 -0.31 5.36 -13.41
N PRO A 91 0.85 5.61 -12.77
CA PRO A 91 2.10 6.22 -13.27
C PRO A 91 2.95 5.27 -14.13
N LYS A 92 2.64 3.98 -14.18
CA LYS A 92 3.24 2.90 -14.98
C LYS A 92 2.15 1.97 -15.46
N LYS A 93 2.36 1.30 -16.61
CA LYS A 93 1.50 0.21 -17.06
C LYS A 93 1.48 -0.90 -16.01
N ARG A 94 0.27 -1.21 -15.51
CA ARG A 94 0.04 -2.30 -14.54
C ARG A 94 -1.24 -3.05 -14.91
N VAL A 95 -1.22 -4.35 -14.74
CA VAL A 95 -2.42 -5.19 -14.80
C VAL A 95 -3.01 -5.21 -13.38
N ILE A 96 -4.28 -4.85 -13.27
CA ILE A 96 -5.05 -4.94 -12.03
C ILE A 96 -5.98 -6.13 -12.17
N TYR A 97 -5.96 -6.99 -11.16
CA TYR A 97 -6.78 -8.19 -11.08
C TYR A 97 -7.99 -7.91 -10.20
N ILE A 98 -9.17 -8.08 -10.75
CA ILE A 98 -10.43 -7.70 -10.12
C ILE A 98 -11.22 -8.96 -9.82
N LEU A 99 -11.55 -9.16 -8.56
CA LEU A 99 -12.50 -10.18 -8.10
C LEU A 99 -13.91 -9.58 -7.97
N PRO A 100 -14.96 -10.41 -8.07
CA PRO A 100 -16.32 -9.99 -7.83
C PRO A 100 -16.50 -9.34 -6.45
N PHE A 101 -17.56 -8.52 -6.33
CA PHE A 101 -17.93 -7.96 -5.03
C PHE A 101 -18.33 -9.08 -4.06
N PHE A 102 -19.16 -10.00 -4.53
CA PHE A 102 -19.59 -11.22 -3.84
C PHE A 102 -19.18 -12.44 -4.68
N PRO A 103 -18.62 -13.49 -4.08
CA PRO A 103 -18.32 -13.65 -2.63
C PRO A 103 -16.96 -13.07 -2.21
N ASP A 104 -16.02 -12.90 -3.12
CA ASP A 104 -14.59 -12.78 -2.85
C ASP A 104 -14.23 -11.54 -2.05
N ARG A 105 -14.75 -10.36 -2.47
CA ARG A 105 -14.35 -9.13 -1.80
C ARG A 105 -14.85 -9.08 -0.36
N ILE A 106 -16.08 -9.56 -0.12
CA ILE A 106 -16.64 -9.64 1.23
C ILE A 106 -15.79 -10.60 2.07
N LEU A 107 -15.46 -11.77 1.53
CA LEU A 107 -14.63 -12.75 2.24
C LEU A 107 -13.23 -12.21 2.58
N GLN A 108 -12.60 -11.51 1.64
CA GLN A 108 -11.30 -10.88 1.91
C GLN A 108 -11.39 -9.88 3.07
N HIS A 109 -12.46 -9.08 3.16
CA HIS A 109 -12.68 -8.21 4.31
C HIS A 109 -12.93 -9.01 5.60
N ALA A 110 -13.72 -10.08 5.55
CA ALA A 110 -13.99 -10.92 6.71
C ALA A 110 -12.73 -11.55 7.27
N LEU A 111 -11.89 -12.12 6.41
CA LEU A 111 -10.58 -12.64 6.78
C LEU A 111 -9.70 -11.55 7.41
N MET A 112 -9.56 -10.39 6.73
CA MET A 112 -8.68 -9.33 7.18
C MET A 112 -9.17 -8.63 8.45
N ASN A 113 -10.48 -8.56 8.73
CA ASN A 113 -10.99 -8.05 9.99
C ASN A 113 -10.36 -8.77 11.20
N ILE A 114 -10.12 -10.06 11.07
CA ILE A 114 -9.65 -10.93 12.16
C ILE A 114 -8.12 -11.07 12.17
N ILE A 115 -7.48 -11.28 11.00
CA ILE A 115 -6.04 -11.54 10.98
C ILE A 115 -5.19 -10.27 10.86
N ALA A 116 -5.72 -9.18 10.31
CA ALA A 116 -4.94 -7.96 10.12
C ALA A 116 -4.37 -7.38 11.44
N PRO A 117 -5.11 -7.32 12.56
CA PRO A 117 -4.56 -6.84 13.83
C PRO A 117 -3.37 -7.67 14.32
N ILE A 118 -3.38 -8.99 14.08
CA ILE A 118 -2.31 -9.92 14.47
C ILE A 118 -1.00 -9.55 13.77
N PHE A 119 -1.07 -9.29 12.46
CA PHE A 119 0.10 -8.92 11.67
C PHE A 119 0.49 -7.45 11.83
N HIS A 120 -0.49 -6.55 12.01
CA HIS A 120 -0.23 -5.14 12.27
C HIS A 120 0.68 -4.93 13.50
N ALA A 121 0.44 -5.67 14.58
CA ALA A 121 1.26 -5.62 15.78
C ALA A 121 2.74 -6.02 15.55
N ARG A 122 3.03 -6.69 14.44
CA ARG A 122 4.39 -7.14 14.06
C ARG A 122 5.10 -6.19 13.10
N PHE A 123 4.38 -5.28 12.48
CA PHE A 123 5.01 -4.34 11.55
C PHE A 123 5.87 -3.33 12.30
N ILE A 124 7.11 -3.15 11.85
CA ILE A 124 7.98 -2.13 12.41
C ILE A 124 7.38 -0.72 12.26
N LYS A 125 7.76 0.21 13.12
CA LYS A 125 7.25 1.60 13.09
C LYS A 125 7.56 2.33 11.77
N ASP A 126 8.64 1.97 11.09
CA ASP A 126 9.14 2.64 9.90
C ASP A 126 8.64 2.01 8.57
N THR A 127 7.49 1.31 8.60
CA THR A 127 6.75 0.80 7.44
C THR A 127 5.43 1.56 7.29
N TYR A 128 5.12 2.10 6.09
CA TYR A 128 4.09 3.14 5.93
C TYR A 128 2.99 2.82 4.91
N ALA A 129 3.17 1.91 3.99
CA ALA A 129 2.18 1.64 2.94
C ALA A 129 1.06 0.71 3.40
N CYS A 130 -0.18 1.04 3.08
CA CYS A 130 -1.36 0.18 3.32
C CYS A 130 -1.50 -0.27 4.79
N ILE A 131 -1.12 0.56 5.73
CA ILE A 131 -1.21 0.32 7.18
C ILE A 131 -2.06 1.42 7.79
N PRO A 132 -3.08 1.09 8.63
CA PRO A 132 -3.86 2.08 9.35
C PRO A 132 -2.98 3.06 10.13
N GLU A 133 -3.41 4.31 10.24
CA GLU A 133 -2.71 5.41 10.96
C GLU A 133 -1.32 5.75 10.43
N ARG A 134 -0.86 5.05 9.39
CA ARG A 134 0.39 5.32 8.68
C ARG A 134 0.04 5.59 7.22
N GLY A 135 0.88 6.30 6.52
CA GLY A 135 0.60 6.61 5.13
C GLY A 135 1.69 7.47 4.52
N LEU A 136 1.40 8.03 3.36
CA LEU A 136 2.36 8.82 2.60
C LEU A 136 2.93 9.97 3.44
N HIS A 137 2.09 10.74 4.13
CA HIS A 137 2.53 11.91 4.88
C HIS A 137 3.41 11.55 6.09
N ALA A 138 3.05 10.51 6.84
CA ALA A 138 3.88 10.03 7.95
C ALA A 138 5.26 9.54 7.46
N GLY A 139 5.27 8.80 6.33
CA GLY A 139 6.50 8.37 5.68
C GLY A 139 7.35 9.55 5.18
N LEU A 140 6.71 10.61 4.68
CA LEU A 140 7.37 11.83 4.22
C LEU A 140 8.09 12.55 5.37
N VAL A 141 7.40 12.77 6.48
CA VAL A 141 8.00 13.39 7.69
C VAL A 141 9.20 12.57 8.17
N ARG A 142 9.07 11.25 8.21
CA ARG A 142 10.15 10.37 8.63
C ARG A 142 11.34 10.40 7.67
N ALA A 143 11.10 10.31 6.35
CA ALA A 143 12.16 10.38 5.35
C ALA A 143 12.91 11.71 5.39
N ASN A 144 12.19 12.83 5.57
CA ASN A 144 12.80 14.13 5.77
C ASN A 144 13.70 14.15 7.00
N SER A 145 13.21 13.70 8.16
CA SER A 145 13.98 13.62 9.40
C SER A 145 15.27 12.80 9.24
N TYR A 146 15.23 11.70 8.50
CA TYR A 146 16.42 10.86 8.26
C TYR A 146 17.41 11.52 7.29
N THR A 147 16.90 12.23 6.29
CA THR A 147 17.71 13.02 5.36
C THR A 147 18.51 14.11 6.06
N GLN A 148 17.92 14.80 7.07
CA GLN A 148 18.61 15.84 7.82
C GLN A 148 19.79 15.32 8.63
N LYS A 149 19.75 14.07 9.09
CA LYS A 149 20.66 13.49 10.07
C LYS A 149 21.80 12.67 9.47
N ASN A 150 21.78 12.44 8.15
CA ASN A 150 22.72 11.53 7.51
C ASN A 150 23.30 12.13 6.22
N ASP A 151 24.47 11.63 5.81
CA ASP A 151 25.19 12.10 4.62
C ASP A 151 24.97 11.21 3.41
N TYR A 152 24.67 9.93 3.60
CA TYR A 152 24.46 8.95 2.53
C TYR A 152 23.12 8.27 2.65
N CYS A 153 22.57 7.90 1.49
CA CYS A 153 21.33 7.15 1.36
C CYS A 153 21.56 5.96 0.43
N LEU A 154 21.21 4.78 0.89
CA LEU A 154 21.03 3.58 0.08
C LEU A 154 19.57 3.43 -0.24
N LYS A 155 19.23 3.57 -1.52
CA LYS A 155 17.86 3.37 -2.04
C LYS A 155 17.77 2.05 -2.78
N MET A 156 16.79 1.23 -2.39
CA MET A 156 16.57 -0.09 -2.96
C MET A 156 15.10 -0.29 -3.34
N ASP A 157 14.86 -1.04 -4.44
CA ASP A 157 13.52 -1.32 -4.97
C ASP A 157 13.49 -2.75 -5.52
N VAL A 158 12.44 -3.50 -5.21
CA VAL A 158 12.28 -4.91 -5.62
C VAL A 158 11.72 -4.98 -7.03
N LYS A 159 12.27 -5.88 -7.85
CA LYS A 159 11.82 -6.09 -9.23
C LYS A 159 10.46 -6.75 -9.27
N LYS A 160 9.46 -6.05 -9.84
CA LYS A 160 8.10 -6.59 -10.02
C LYS A 160 7.58 -7.25 -8.73
N PHE A 161 7.64 -6.57 -7.60
CA PHE A 161 7.40 -7.16 -6.27
C PHE A 161 6.19 -8.07 -6.20
N TYR A 162 4.96 -7.57 -6.42
CA TYR A 162 3.75 -8.40 -6.32
C TYR A 162 3.74 -9.61 -7.24
N PRO A 163 4.12 -9.51 -8.53
CA PRO A 163 4.27 -10.68 -9.40
C PRO A 163 5.38 -11.64 -8.99
N SER A 164 6.33 -11.21 -8.15
CA SER A 164 7.47 -12.03 -7.73
C SER A 164 7.28 -12.71 -6.38
N ILE A 165 6.20 -12.41 -5.64
CA ILE A 165 5.91 -13.05 -4.35
C ILE A 165 5.72 -14.56 -4.58
N HIS A 166 6.56 -15.35 -3.91
CA HIS A 166 6.53 -16.81 -4.00
C HIS A 166 5.49 -17.37 -3.03
N HIS A 167 4.55 -18.17 -3.53
CA HIS A 167 3.36 -18.62 -2.79
C HIS A 167 3.73 -19.41 -1.53
N GLU A 168 4.60 -20.42 -1.68
CA GLU A 168 5.03 -21.27 -0.56
C GLU A 168 5.78 -20.46 0.52
N THR A 169 6.60 -19.50 0.12
CA THR A 169 7.30 -18.64 1.10
C THR A 169 6.32 -17.76 1.86
N LEU A 170 5.32 -17.19 1.17
CA LEU A 170 4.27 -16.37 1.80
C LEU A 170 3.45 -17.23 2.78
N TYR A 171 3.03 -18.40 2.34
CA TYR A 171 2.27 -19.32 3.19
C TYR A 171 3.03 -19.69 4.46
N LYS A 172 4.31 -20.08 4.36
CA LYS A 172 5.16 -20.39 5.50
C LYS A 172 5.35 -19.24 6.48
N ILE A 173 5.46 -17.99 5.97
CA ILE A 173 5.54 -16.80 6.83
C ILE A 173 4.25 -16.64 7.65
N ILE A 174 3.09 -16.87 7.03
CA ILE A 174 1.78 -16.75 7.70
C ILE A 174 1.57 -17.91 8.69
N GLU A 175 1.88 -19.14 8.28
CA GLU A 175 1.73 -20.35 9.09
C GLU A 175 2.53 -20.30 10.41
N ARG A 176 3.70 -19.67 10.40
CA ARG A 176 4.48 -19.44 11.64
C ARG A 176 3.73 -18.64 12.69
N LYS A 177 2.68 -17.90 12.33
CA LYS A 177 1.93 -17.08 13.25
C LYS A 177 0.50 -17.59 13.51
N ILE A 178 -0.11 -18.19 12.52
CA ILE A 178 -1.46 -18.75 12.60
C ILE A 178 -1.34 -20.28 12.68
N LYS A 179 -2.04 -20.90 13.65
CA LYS A 179 -2.11 -22.36 13.78
C LYS A 179 -3.47 -22.95 13.42
N ASP A 180 -4.47 -22.09 13.16
CA ASP A 180 -5.84 -22.49 12.84
C ASP A 180 -5.88 -23.07 11.42
N GLU A 181 -6.09 -24.38 11.30
CA GLU A 181 -6.02 -25.11 10.03
C GLU A 181 -7.08 -24.63 9.02
N ASN A 182 -8.27 -24.29 9.49
CA ASN A 182 -9.33 -23.80 8.60
C ASN A 182 -8.98 -22.41 8.03
N VAL A 183 -8.37 -21.55 8.85
CA VAL A 183 -7.85 -20.26 8.39
C VAL A 183 -6.70 -20.45 7.42
N LEU A 184 -5.79 -21.36 7.67
CA LEU A 184 -4.68 -21.70 6.79
C LEU A 184 -5.18 -22.29 5.46
N TRP A 185 -6.21 -23.15 5.49
CA TRP A 185 -6.89 -23.63 4.28
C TRP A 185 -7.42 -22.47 3.43
N LEU A 186 -8.13 -21.51 4.04
CA LEU A 186 -8.67 -20.36 3.34
C LEU A 186 -7.58 -19.47 2.75
N ILE A 187 -6.53 -19.19 3.52
CA ILE A 187 -5.37 -18.42 3.07
C ILE A 187 -4.67 -19.11 1.90
N ASN A 188 -4.50 -20.43 1.98
CA ASN A 188 -3.92 -21.24 0.90
C ASN A 188 -4.75 -21.16 -0.38
N ASN A 189 -6.08 -21.25 -0.29
CA ASN A 189 -6.99 -21.07 -1.41
C ASN A 189 -6.81 -19.69 -2.08
N ILE A 190 -6.71 -18.61 -1.27
CA ILE A 190 -6.51 -17.27 -1.78
C ILE A 190 -5.12 -17.09 -2.42
N ILE A 191 -4.07 -17.61 -1.81
CA ILE A 191 -2.70 -17.50 -2.33
C ILE A 191 -2.57 -18.23 -3.67
N HIS A 192 -3.11 -19.45 -3.77
CA HIS A 192 -3.02 -20.31 -4.96
C HIS A 192 -4.17 -20.05 -5.96
N SER A 193 -4.98 -19.03 -5.77
CA SER A 193 -6.03 -18.64 -6.73
C SER A 193 -5.49 -18.14 -8.08
N PHE A 194 -4.19 -17.96 -8.17
CA PHE A 194 -3.47 -17.59 -9.39
C PHE A 194 -2.54 -18.73 -9.80
N GLU A 195 -2.53 -19.06 -11.09
CA GLU A 195 -1.70 -20.15 -11.62
C GLU A 195 -0.20 -19.90 -11.42
N GLY A 196 0.54 -20.98 -11.16
CA GLY A 196 1.98 -20.96 -10.93
C GLY A 196 2.37 -20.87 -9.46
N ASP A 197 3.67 -20.69 -9.20
CA ASP A 197 4.27 -20.64 -7.88
C ASP A 197 4.47 -19.21 -7.33
N ARG A 198 4.12 -18.21 -8.14
CA ARG A 198 4.35 -16.78 -7.86
C ARG A 198 3.16 -15.94 -8.27
N ASN A 199 2.99 -14.87 -7.64
CA ASN A 199 2.11 -13.73 -7.86
C ASN A 199 1.22 -13.48 -6.66
N CYS A 200 1.06 -12.20 -6.33
CA CYS A 200 0.05 -11.71 -5.40
C CYS A 200 -0.77 -10.67 -6.15
N PRO A 201 -1.96 -11.01 -6.69
CA PRO A 201 -2.67 -10.21 -7.68
C PRO A 201 -2.99 -8.81 -7.20
N ILE A 202 -2.47 -7.78 -7.90
CA ILE A 202 -2.71 -6.37 -7.56
C ILE A 202 -4.18 -6.03 -7.78
N GLY A 203 -4.84 -5.47 -6.77
CA GLY A 203 -6.26 -5.07 -6.81
C GLY A 203 -7.08 -5.68 -5.67
N ASN A 204 -6.54 -6.67 -4.97
CA ASN A 204 -7.17 -7.34 -3.85
C ASN A 204 -6.72 -6.76 -2.50
N LEU A 205 -7.63 -6.77 -1.53
CA LEU A 205 -7.32 -6.33 -0.16
C LEU A 205 -6.25 -7.22 0.48
N THR A 206 -6.38 -8.54 0.35
CA THR A 206 -5.43 -9.51 0.89
C THR A 206 -4.03 -9.31 0.32
N SER A 207 -3.90 -8.97 -0.97
CA SER A 207 -2.60 -8.73 -1.60
C SER A 207 -1.82 -7.58 -0.95
N GLN A 208 -2.49 -6.51 -0.53
CA GLN A 208 -1.84 -5.40 0.16
C GLN A 208 -1.24 -5.83 1.50
N TRP A 209 -1.99 -6.63 2.27
CA TRP A 209 -1.53 -7.18 3.53
C TRP A 209 -0.45 -8.23 3.36
N PHE A 210 -0.63 -9.16 2.43
CA PHE A 210 0.33 -10.22 2.12
C PHE A 210 1.69 -9.66 1.67
N GLY A 211 1.69 -8.58 0.87
CA GLY A 211 2.92 -7.88 0.51
C GLY A 211 3.66 -7.33 1.73
N ASN A 212 2.96 -6.70 2.67
CA ASN A 212 3.58 -6.22 3.91
C ASN A 212 4.05 -7.35 4.81
N ILE A 213 3.24 -8.41 4.97
CA ILE A 213 3.59 -9.61 5.75
C ILE A 213 4.86 -10.26 5.18
N TYR A 214 4.95 -10.38 3.85
CA TYR A 214 6.10 -10.96 3.17
C TYR A 214 7.40 -10.18 3.46
N LEU A 215 7.36 -8.85 3.37
CA LEU A 215 8.51 -7.99 3.60
C LEU A 215 8.83 -7.72 5.08
N THR A 216 7.99 -8.17 6.03
CA THR A 216 8.30 -8.07 7.46
C THR A 216 9.60 -8.81 7.80
N GLN A 217 9.90 -9.91 7.10
CA GLN A 217 11.16 -10.65 7.27
C GLN A 217 12.37 -9.79 6.88
N LEU A 218 12.25 -9.01 5.80
CA LEU A 218 13.27 -8.04 5.39
C LEU A 218 13.40 -6.91 6.43
N ASP A 219 12.27 -6.41 6.95
CA ASP A 219 12.27 -5.36 7.95
C ASP A 219 13.02 -5.79 9.22
N TYR A 220 12.79 -7.00 9.70
CA TYR A 220 13.50 -7.56 10.85
C TYR A 220 14.97 -7.81 10.55
N PHE A 221 15.31 -8.34 9.38
CA PHE A 221 16.70 -8.50 8.97
C PHE A 221 17.45 -7.16 9.02
N ILE A 222 16.88 -6.11 8.43
CA ILE A 222 17.50 -4.78 8.39
C ILE A 222 17.58 -4.15 9.79
N LYS A 223 16.53 -4.27 10.61
CA LYS A 223 16.50 -3.62 11.93
C LYS A 223 17.27 -4.37 13.00
N GLN A 224 17.18 -5.69 13.03
CA GLN A 224 17.73 -6.51 14.11
C GLN A 224 19.13 -7.02 13.77
N LYS A 225 19.35 -7.51 12.53
CA LYS A 225 20.62 -8.08 12.12
C LYS A 225 21.61 -7.01 11.66
N LEU A 226 21.21 -6.16 10.72
CA LEU A 226 22.06 -5.07 10.24
C LEU A 226 22.07 -3.88 11.21
N ARG A 227 21.14 -3.85 12.19
CA ARG A 227 20.99 -2.77 13.18
C ARG A 227 20.84 -1.39 12.55
N ALA A 228 20.20 -1.31 11.36
CA ALA A 228 20.00 -0.07 10.65
C ALA A 228 19.08 0.88 11.43
N LYS A 229 19.66 1.93 12.03
CA LYS A 229 18.92 2.92 12.82
C LYS A 229 17.94 3.70 11.97
N TYR A 230 18.37 4.16 10.80
CA TYR A 230 17.62 5.03 9.89
C TYR A 230 17.17 4.24 8.66
N TYR A 231 16.12 3.45 8.82
CA TYR A 231 15.50 2.63 7.80
C TYR A 231 14.04 3.03 7.62
N ILE A 232 13.55 3.13 6.39
CA ILE A 232 12.15 3.41 6.06
C ILE A 232 11.72 2.63 4.84
N ARG A 233 10.50 2.06 4.88
CA ARG A 233 9.90 1.31 3.76
C ARG A 233 8.51 1.81 3.41
N TYR A 234 8.22 1.89 2.12
CA TYR A 234 6.90 2.14 1.57
C TYR A 234 6.62 1.13 0.44
N CYS A 235 5.82 0.10 0.71
CA CYS A 235 5.70 -1.11 -0.13
C CYS A 235 7.08 -1.76 -0.35
N ASP A 236 7.49 -1.84 -1.62
CA ASP A 236 8.73 -2.41 -2.12
C ASP A 236 9.87 -1.41 -2.28
N ASP A 237 9.61 -0.10 -2.16
CA ASP A 237 10.62 0.99 -2.18
C ASP A 237 11.09 1.30 -0.76
N PHE A 238 12.38 1.15 -0.48
CA PHE A 238 12.93 1.39 0.84
C PHE A 238 14.28 2.12 0.82
N LEU A 239 14.54 2.82 1.92
CA LEU A 239 15.73 3.63 2.11
C LEU A 239 16.43 3.26 3.41
N ILE A 240 17.77 3.25 3.37
CA ILE A 240 18.64 3.16 4.55
C ILE A 240 19.56 4.36 4.51
N PHE A 241 19.73 5.04 5.65
CA PHE A 241 20.58 6.19 5.76
C PHE A 241 21.71 5.95 6.78
N SER A 242 22.89 6.49 6.50
CA SER A 242 24.04 6.46 7.40
C SER A 242 25.06 7.53 7.00
N ASN A 243 25.94 7.87 7.92
CA ASN A 243 27.15 8.64 7.65
C ASN A 243 28.31 7.74 7.20
N ASP A 244 28.20 6.43 7.40
CA ASP A 244 29.17 5.43 6.94
C ASP A 244 28.76 4.83 5.59
N LYS A 245 29.45 5.26 4.55
CA LYS A 245 29.24 4.77 3.17
C LYS A 245 29.71 3.32 2.99
N MET A 246 30.76 2.90 3.69
CA MET A 246 31.26 1.52 3.58
C MET A 246 30.29 0.54 4.19
N TRP A 247 29.75 0.86 5.36
CA TRP A 247 28.70 0.06 5.98
C TRP A 247 27.43 -0.04 5.10
N LEU A 248 27.02 1.04 4.43
CA LEU A 248 25.89 0.98 3.49
C LEU A 248 26.16 0.07 2.28
N ASN A 249 27.41 0.01 1.78
CA ASN A 249 27.78 -0.94 0.74
C ASN A 249 27.67 -2.39 1.22
N GLN A 250 28.14 -2.66 2.43
CA GLN A 250 28.00 -3.98 3.05
C GLN A 250 26.50 -4.34 3.23
N CYS A 251 25.68 -3.43 3.75
CA CYS A 251 24.24 -3.61 3.85
C CYS A 251 23.61 -3.95 2.49
N ARG A 252 24.01 -3.28 1.41
CA ARG A 252 23.53 -3.53 0.06
C ARG A 252 23.75 -4.97 -0.37
N GLU A 253 24.94 -5.50 -0.14
CA GLU A 253 25.29 -6.88 -0.49
C GLU A 253 24.49 -7.89 0.34
N GLU A 254 24.45 -7.70 1.67
CA GLU A 254 23.73 -8.60 2.58
C GLU A 254 22.22 -8.60 2.33
N ILE A 255 21.61 -7.43 2.07
CA ILE A 255 20.18 -7.34 1.74
C ILE A 255 19.88 -8.02 0.40
N THR A 256 20.75 -7.83 -0.61
CA THR A 256 20.56 -8.47 -1.92
C THR A 256 20.59 -9.99 -1.79
N GLN A 257 21.53 -10.53 -1.04
CA GLN A 257 21.63 -11.95 -0.75
C GLN A 257 20.41 -12.46 0.04
N PHE A 258 19.97 -11.71 1.05
CA PHE A 258 18.78 -12.07 1.83
C PHE A 258 17.51 -12.12 0.96
N LEU A 259 17.30 -11.13 0.12
CA LEU A 259 16.15 -11.09 -0.80
C LEU A 259 16.16 -12.27 -1.77
N ASP A 260 17.30 -12.61 -2.36
CA ASP A 260 17.40 -13.71 -3.32
C ASP A 260 17.26 -15.09 -2.64
N ASN A 261 18.04 -15.33 -1.58
CA ASN A 261 18.11 -16.64 -0.95
C ASN A 261 16.89 -16.97 -0.09
N VAL A 262 16.36 -15.98 0.65
CA VAL A 262 15.30 -16.18 1.66
C VAL A 262 13.93 -15.87 1.07
N LEU A 263 13.77 -14.68 0.50
CA LEU A 263 12.48 -14.22 0.00
C LEU A 263 12.26 -14.51 -1.49
N LYS A 264 13.23 -15.15 -2.16
CA LYS A 264 13.13 -15.48 -3.59
C LYS A 264 12.77 -14.27 -4.47
N LEU A 265 13.21 -13.07 -4.05
CA LEU A 265 12.99 -11.78 -4.71
C LEU A 265 14.28 -11.27 -5.33
N LYS A 266 14.16 -10.54 -6.45
CA LYS A 266 15.29 -9.90 -7.12
C LYS A 266 15.18 -8.38 -7.05
N MET A 267 16.33 -7.70 -6.96
CA MET A 267 16.39 -6.24 -6.98
C MET A 267 16.17 -5.69 -8.38
N SER A 268 15.50 -4.54 -8.48
CA SER A 268 15.40 -3.74 -9.72
C SER A 268 16.37 -2.56 -9.72
N LYS A 269 16.51 -1.90 -8.59
CA LYS A 269 17.38 -0.75 -8.38
C LYS A 269 18.06 -0.82 -7.04
N CYS A 270 19.30 -0.39 -7.03
CA CYS A 270 20.10 -0.34 -5.83
C CYS A 270 21.12 0.80 -5.98
N ASP A 271 20.75 2.00 -5.50
CA ASP A 271 21.54 3.22 -5.65
C ASP A 271 22.06 3.67 -4.27
N LEU A 272 23.38 3.81 -4.14
CA LEU A 272 24.04 4.43 -2.99
C LEU A 272 24.59 5.81 -3.42
N PHE A 273 24.13 6.86 -2.77
CA PHE A 273 24.50 8.23 -3.14
C PHE A 273 24.52 9.17 -1.93
N PRO A 274 25.26 10.32 -2.02
CA PRO A 274 25.22 11.33 -0.99
C PRO A 274 23.85 12.04 -0.95
N VAL A 275 23.37 12.35 0.24
CA VAL A 275 22.07 13.04 0.46
C VAL A 275 22.06 14.41 -0.23
N SER A 276 23.19 15.07 -0.41
CA SER A 276 23.34 16.34 -1.14
C SER A 276 22.83 16.26 -2.59
N ARG A 277 22.87 15.07 -3.22
CA ARG A 277 22.27 14.82 -4.54
C ARG A 277 20.73 14.94 -4.52
N GLY A 278 20.11 14.88 -3.34
CA GLY A 278 18.66 14.85 -3.14
C GLY A 278 18.09 13.44 -3.19
N VAL A 279 17.37 13.06 -2.12
CA VAL A 279 16.73 11.74 -1.96
C VAL A 279 15.35 11.76 -2.58
N ASP A 280 15.14 10.96 -3.62
CA ASP A 280 13.84 10.85 -4.32
C ASP A 280 12.99 9.72 -3.69
N PHE A 281 11.92 10.08 -2.95
CA PHE A 281 11.03 9.14 -2.29
C PHE A 281 9.60 9.71 -2.16
N LEU A 282 8.58 8.90 -2.26
CA LEU A 282 7.15 9.25 -2.09
C LEU A 282 6.66 10.45 -2.92
N GLY A 283 7.27 10.71 -4.08
CA GLY A 283 6.86 11.82 -4.94
C GLY A 283 7.55 13.15 -4.67
N TYR A 284 8.46 13.18 -3.69
CA TYR A 284 9.24 14.34 -3.29
C TYR A 284 10.73 14.08 -3.42
N ARG A 285 11.52 15.15 -3.35
CA ARG A 285 12.98 15.11 -3.35
C ARG A 285 13.50 15.87 -2.15
N TYR A 286 14.12 15.15 -1.23
CA TYR A 286 14.56 15.66 0.06
C TYR A 286 16.03 16.09 -0.02
N PHE A 287 16.31 17.24 0.55
CA PHE A 287 17.65 17.80 0.76
C PHE A 287 17.81 18.18 2.22
N LYS A 288 19.05 18.41 2.66
CA LYS A 288 19.26 19.03 3.96
C LYS A 288 18.71 20.47 3.90
N GLY A 289 17.77 20.78 4.81
CA GLY A 289 17.14 22.10 4.91
C GLY A 289 15.83 22.31 4.11
N TYR A 290 15.56 21.53 3.04
CA TYR A 290 14.36 21.75 2.24
C TYR A 290 13.88 20.50 1.50
N VAL A 291 12.61 20.52 1.08
CA VAL A 291 11.97 19.45 0.30
C VAL A 291 11.36 20.03 -0.97
N LEU A 292 11.60 19.39 -2.10
CA LEU A 292 11.02 19.77 -3.40
C LEU A 292 10.07 18.70 -3.91
N LEU A 293 9.16 19.08 -4.80
CA LEU A 293 8.40 18.13 -5.59
C LEU A 293 9.32 17.40 -6.57
N ARG A 294 9.10 16.10 -6.76
CA ARG A 294 9.75 15.35 -7.83
C ARG A 294 9.40 15.97 -9.19
N LYS A 295 10.38 16.19 -10.07
CA LYS A 295 10.16 16.82 -11.39
C LYS A 295 9.01 16.17 -12.19
N ARG A 296 8.93 14.83 -12.19
CA ARG A 296 7.85 14.10 -12.88
C ARG A 296 6.49 14.40 -12.28
N THR A 297 6.38 14.46 -10.94
CA THR A 297 5.15 14.79 -10.21
C THR A 297 4.71 16.22 -10.54
N ALA A 298 5.61 17.19 -10.46
CA ALA A 298 5.33 18.59 -10.79
C ALA A 298 4.82 18.76 -12.23
N ARG A 299 5.46 18.10 -13.20
CA ARG A 299 5.01 18.09 -14.62
C ARG A 299 3.63 17.46 -14.77
N GLY A 300 3.36 16.36 -14.06
CA GLY A 300 2.06 15.70 -14.06
C GLY A 300 0.94 16.59 -13.49
N ILE A 301 1.21 17.31 -12.40
CA ILE A 301 0.29 18.29 -11.82
C ILE A 301 -0.04 19.40 -12.83
N ILE A 302 0.99 20.01 -13.45
CA ILE A 302 0.79 21.07 -14.45
C ILE A 302 -0.10 20.56 -15.60
N ARG A 303 0.21 19.40 -16.18
CA ARG A 303 -0.57 18.83 -17.29
C ARG A 303 -2.02 18.59 -16.90
N ARG A 304 -2.26 18.05 -15.71
CA ARG A 304 -3.61 17.79 -15.20
C ARG A 304 -4.38 19.08 -14.94
N LEU A 305 -3.75 20.08 -14.31
CA LEU A 305 -4.40 21.36 -14.03
C LEU A 305 -4.77 22.11 -15.31
N ARG A 306 -3.91 22.13 -16.32
CA ARG A 306 -4.24 22.74 -17.63
C ARG A 306 -5.52 22.13 -18.24
N LYS A 307 -5.67 20.83 -18.17
CA LYS A 307 -6.90 20.16 -18.64
C LYS A 307 -8.10 20.53 -17.78
N LEU A 308 -7.95 20.53 -16.46
CA LEU A 308 -9.01 20.88 -15.52
C LEU A 308 -9.48 22.33 -15.68
N TYR A 309 -8.56 23.27 -15.86
CA TYR A 309 -8.90 24.68 -16.11
C TYR A 309 -9.69 24.82 -17.43
N SER A 310 -9.20 24.23 -18.51
CA SER A 310 -9.92 24.25 -19.79
C SER A 310 -11.32 23.65 -19.72
N GLU A 311 -11.52 22.56 -18.99
CA GLU A 311 -12.84 21.95 -18.84
C GLU A 311 -13.76 22.75 -17.91
N TYR A 312 -13.19 23.42 -16.91
CA TYR A 312 -13.94 24.33 -16.03
C TYR A 312 -14.39 25.61 -16.76
N ASP A 313 -13.49 26.25 -17.52
CA ASP A 313 -13.79 27.45 -18.31
C ASP A 313 -14.85 27.18 -19.39
N LYS A 314 -14.97 25.93 -19.87
CA LYS A 314 -16.05 25.45 -20.77
C LYS A 314 -17.35 25.08 -20.06
N GLY A 315 -17.45 25.27 -18.73
CA GLY A 315 -18.64 24.92 -17.95
C GLY A 315 -18.88 23.42 -17.75
N ARG A 316 -17.91 22.55 -18.11
CA ARG A 316 -18.05 21.08 -18.00
C ARG A 316 -17.76 20.53 -16.61
N ILE A 317 -17.18 21.33 -15.74
CA ILE A 317 -16.86 20.97 -14.34
C ILE A 317 -17.58 21.95 -13.43
N LYS A 318 -18.35 21.45 -12.47
CA LYS A 318 -19.03 22.27 -11.47
C LYS A 318 -18.02 22.90 -10.49
N PRO A 319 -18.28 24.09 -9.92
CA PRO A 319 -17.38 24.79 -9.02
C PRO A 319 -16.96 23.99 -7.78
N ASP A 320 -17.87 23.22 -7.18
CA ASP A 320 -17.61 22.34 -6.03
C ASP A 320 -16.58 21.27 -6.35
N LYS A 321 -16.74 20.61 -7.51
CA LYS A 321 -15.82 19.59 -8.00
C LYS A 321 -14.45 20.17 -8.37
N MET A 322 -14.46 21.37 -8.99
CA MET A 322 -13.21 22.07 -9.31
C MET A 322 -12.44 22.44 -8.03
N LEU A 323 -13.13 22.98 -7.03
CA LEU A 323 -12.52 23.32 -5.73
C LEU A 323 -11.93 22.09 -5.04
N SER A 324 -12.62 20.95 -5.09
CA SER A 324 -12.10 19.67 -4.56
C SER A 324 -10.79 19.26 -5.23
N HIS A 325 -10.69 19.39 -6.57
CA HIS A 325 -9.46 19.09 -7.29
C HIS A 325 -8.30 20.03 -6.91
N LEU A 326 -8.58 21.34 -6.83
CA LEU A 326 -7.58 22.35 -6.45
C LEU A 326 -7.11 22.14 -5.01
N SER A 327 -8.02 21.89 -4.07
CA SER A 327 -7.69 21.60 -2.66
C SER A 327 -6.83 20.33 -2.52
N SER A 328 -7.10 19.30 -3.31
CA SER A 328 -6.27 18.08 -3.33
C SER A 328 -4.84 18.38 -3.82
N VAL A 329 -4.69 19.22 -4.84
CA VAL A 329 -3.37 19.65 -5.32
C VAL A 329 -2.67 20.48 -4.26
N ASP A 330 -3.39 21.43 -3.65
CA ASP A 330 -2.87 22.29 -2.60
C ASP A 330 -2.35 21.50 -1.40
N GLY A 331 -3.15 20.58 -0.89
CA GLY A 331 -2.74 19.68 0.19
C GLY A 331 -1.54 18.80 -0.15
N TYR A 332 -1.41 18.38 -1.42
CA TYR A 332 -0.24 17.61 -1.84
C TYR A 332 1.04 18.45 -1.90
N ILE A 333 0.99 19.66 -2.49
CA ILE A 333 2.18 20.50 -2.68
C ILE A 333 2.62 21.23 -1.41
N SER A 334 1.74 21.36 -0.40
CA SER A 334 2.05 22.01 0.89
C SER A 334 3.15 21.28 1.68
N TRP A 335 3.43 20.03 1.37
CA TRP A 335 4.51 19.23 1.99
C TRP A 335 5.90 19.52 1.41
N ALA A 336 6.00 20.40 0.43
CA ALA A 336 7.25 20.80 -0.19
C ALA A 336 7.44 22.32 -0.12
N ASN A 337 8.66 22.78 -0.30
CA ASN A 337 8.97 24.20 -0.54
C ASN A 337 8.42 24.59 -1.91
N SER A 338 7.13 24.89 -1.98
CA SER A 338 6.35 24.98 -3.22
C SER A 338 5.93 26.42 -3.60
N TYR A 339 6.45 27.45 -2.93
CA TYR A 339 6.04 28.84 -3.19
C TYR A 339 6.10 29.21 -4.68
N ASN A 340 7.28 29.09 -5.31
CA ASN A 340 7.45 29.40 -6.74
C ASN A 340 6.60 28.49 -7.64
N PHE A 341 6.35 27.25 -7.23
CA PHE A 341 5.49 26.34 -7.97
C PHE A 341 4.03 26.76 -7.91
N ARG A 342 3.53 27.20 -6.74
CA ARG A 342 2.17 27.75 -6.57
C ARG A 342 1.93 28.95 -7.46
N GLN A 343 2.89 29.87 -7.53
CA GLN A 343 2.82 31.03 -8.41
C GLN A 343 2.76 30.59 -9.89
N LYS A 344 3.64 29.69 -10.29
CA LYS A 344 3.70 29.17 -11.68
C LYS A 344 2.39 28.54 -12.16
N ILE A 345 1.63 27.88 -11.30
CA ILE A 345 0.35 27.24 -11.64
C ILE A 345 -0.87 28.10 -11.28
N ASP A 346 -0.65 29.31 -10.82
CA ASP A 346 -1.68 30.29 -10.41
C ASP A 346 -2.73 29.73 -9.43
N LEU A 347 -2.27 28.86 -8.50
CA LEU A 347 -3.17 28.04 -7.69
C LEU A 347 -4.05 28.87 -6.76
N ASN A 348 -3.45 29.89 -6.11
CA ASN A 348 -4.15 30.69 -5.09
C ASN A 348 -5.25 31.56 -5.72
N ASN A 349 -4.99 32.20 -6.86
CA ASN A 349 -5.96 32.98 -7.58
C ASN A 349 -7.12 32.11 -8.08
N ARG A 350 -6.81 30.98 -8.69
CA ARG A 350 -7.82 30.01 -9.16
C ARG A 350 -8.70 29.45 -8.03
N ILE A 351 -8.13 29.17 -6.86
CA ILE A 351 -8.91 28.76 -5.68
C ILE A 351 -9.85 29.91 -5.25
N SER A 352 -9.37 31.15 -5.24
CA SER A 352 -10.17 32.31 -4.87
C SER A 352 -11.33 32.55 -5.85
N GLU A 353 -11.07 32.50 -7.17
CA GLU A 353 -12.07 32.59 -8.23
C GLU A 353 -13.16 31.53 -8.10
N VAL A 354 -12.77 30.28 -7.98
CA VAL A 354 -13.72 29.16 -7.86
C VAL A 354 -14.57 29.28 -6.58
N ARG A 355 -13.98 29.74 -5.46
CA ARG A 355 -14.74 30.00 -4.22
C ARG A 355 -15.78 31.12 -4.40
N LYS A 356 -15.46 32.19 -5.12
CA LYS A 356 -16.43 33.26 -5.46
C LYS A 356 -17.57 32.69 -6.32
N CYS A 357 -17.24 31.98 -7.40
CA CYS A 357 -18.24 31.34 -8.25
C CYS A 357 -19.13 30.37 -7.46
N LEU A 358 -18.57 29.60 -6.53
CA LEU A 358 -19.33 28.64 -5.71
C LEU A 358 -20.33 29.36 -4.77
N LYS A 359 -19.96 30.52 -4.20
CA LYS A 359 -20.88 31.33 -3.39
C LYS A 359 -22.07 31.80 -4.22
N ILE A 360 -21.81 32.38 -5.41
CA ILE A 360 -22.87 32.83 -6.35
C ILE A 360 -23.76 31.65 -6.77
N TYR A 361 -23.17 30.53 -7.16
CA TYR A 361 -23.91 29.34 -7.55
C TYR A 361 -24.86 28.83 -6.46
N ARG A 362 -24.39 28.80 -5.20
CA ARG A 362 -25.22 28.41 -4.05
C ARG A 362 -26.36 29.40 -3.78
N SER A 363 -26.15 30.71 -3.88
CA SER A 363 -27.20 31.69 -3.70
C SER A 363 -28.30 31.54 -4.77
N ILE A 364 -27.94 31.28 -6.02
CA ILE A 364 -28.91 31.06 -7.12
C ILE A 364 -29.72 29.77 -6.89
N VAL A 365 -29.09 28.70 -6.47
CA VAL A 365 -29.76 27.41 -6.20
C VAL A 365 -30.73 27.53 -5.04
N ILE A 366 -30.36 28.24 -3.97
CA ILE A 366 -31.22 28.48 -2.80
C ILE A 366 -32.43 29.34 -3.21
N SER A 367 -32.23 30.44 -3.97
CA SER A 367 -33.31 31.28 -4.45
C SER A 367 -34.30 30.52 -5.37
N ALA A 368 -33.79 29.59 -6.20
CA ALA A 368 -34.64 28.76 -7.07
C ALA A 368 -35.49 27.73 -6.28
N GLN A 369 -34.98 27.24 -5.15
CA GLN A 369 -35.70 26.30 -4.27
C GLN A 369 -36.70 26.98 -3.35
N THR A 370 -36.61 28.33 -3.16
CA THR A 370 -37.56 29.10 -2.34
C THR A 370 -38.75 29.57 -3.17
N ILE A 371 -38.75 29.44 -4.49
CA ILE A 371 -39.79 29.86 -5.42
C ILE A 371 -40.69 28.68 -5.88
N THR A 372 -40.29 27.43 -5.50
CA THR A 372 -41.12 26.23 -5.70
C THR A 372 -41.71 25.76 -4.37
#